data_f3082e2b0fc006f9351aa91ba57f9b3b
#
_entry.id   f3082e2b0fc006f9351aa91ba57f9b3b
#
_cell.length_a   1.000
_cell.length_b   1.000
_cell.length_c   1.000
_cell.angle_alpha   90.00
_cell.angle_beta   90.00
_cell.angle_gamma   90.00
#
_symmetry.space_group_name_H-M   'P 1'
#
loop_
_entity.id
_entity.type
_entity.pdbx_description
1 polymer ?
#
loop_
_entity_poly.entity_id
_entity_poly.type
_entity_poly.pdbx_seq_one_letter_code
_entity_poly.pdbx_strand_id
1 'polypeptide(L)'
;MVNDPRVLLDRVASLGGGRVLIGIAGCPGAGKSTAAAWLAGALGERAVQVPMDGFHLANAELVRLGRRGRKGAIDTFDGAGYRALLERIAVERGETVYAPEFDREVGEPVAGSIAVKPEAEVVVTEGNYLLDGEGPWPGVRAALTEVWYCETPEELRLERLIKRHERFGKPPEKARAWVEQVDEPNARRIREARERADLVIDFEALGVGKPEAE
;
A
#
# COMPACT_ATOMS: atom_id res chain seq x y z
N MET A 1 12.61 12.24 9.78
CA MET A 1 12.38 10.81 9.50
C MET A 1 12.23 10.10 10.83
N VAL A 2 11.17 9.32 11.00
CA VAL A 2 10.89 8.58 12.25
C VAL A 2 11.45 7.17 12.14
N ASN A 3 12.12 6.72 13.20
CA ASN A 3 12.78 5.43 13.32
C ASN A 3 12.52 4.73 14.68
N ASP A 4 11.57 5.21 15.48
CA ASP A 4 11.13 4.57 16.73
C ASP A 4 9.69 4.07 16.55
N PRO A 5 9.43 2.74 16.68
CA PRO A 5 8.10 2.16 16.55
C PRO A 5 7.08 2.76 17.53
N ARG A 6 7.51 3.12 18.74
CA ARG A 6 6.62 3.69 19.75
C ARG A 6 6.06 5.04 19.33
N VAL A 7 6.89 5.86 18.68
CA VAL A 7 6.44 7.17 18.15
C VAL A 7 5.32 7.01 17.14
N LEU A 8 5.34 5.95 16.31
CA LEU A 8 4.27 5.66 15.35
C LEU A 8 2.99 5.21 16.04
N LEU A 9 3.08 4.35 17.05
CA LEU A 9 1.92 3.90 17.82
C LEU A 9 1.29 5.04 18.62
N ASP A 10 2.11 5.86 19.28
CA ASP A 10 1.65 7.05 20.03
C ASP A 10 0.98 8.07 19.08
N ARG A 11 1.52 8.22 17.87
CA ARG A 11 0.89 9.08 16.87
C ARG A 11 -0.48 8.58 16.48
N VAL A 12 -0.65 7.30 16.16
CA VAL A 12 -1.98 6.72 15.86
C VAL A 12 -2.92 6.93 17.04
N ALA A 13 -2.47 6.70 18.28
CA ALA A 13 -3.28 6.89 19.47
C ALA A 13 -3.71 8.36 19.68
N SER A 14 -2.92 9.32 19.18
CA SER A 14 -3.24 10.75 19.26
C SER A 14 -4.25 11.22 18.22
N LEU A 15 -4.48 10.44 17.16
CA LEU A 15 -5.44 10.74 16.08
C LEU A 15 -6.85 10.36 16.55
N GLY A 16 -7.55 11.29 17.18
CA GLY A 16 -8.90 11.08 17.68
C GLY A 16 -9.99 11.47 16.67
N GLY A 17 -11.27 11.14 16.99
CA GLY A 17 -12.43 11.69 16.31
C GLY A 17 -13.19 10.75 15.36
N GLY A 18 -12.91 9.43 15.40
CA GLY A 18 -13.62 8.45 14.57
C GLY A 18 -12.73 7.27 14.18
N ARG A 19 -13.05 6.60 13.07
CA ARG A 19 -12.16 5.59 12.51
C ARG A 19 -10.95 6.28 11.85
N VAL A 20 -9.76 5.91 12.29
CA VAL A 20 -8.49 6.43 11.76
C VAL A 20 -8.08 5.63 10.53
N LEU A 21 -7.83 6.29 9.42
CA LEU A 21 -7.32 5.67 8.18
C LEU A 21 -5.88 6.11 7.96
N ILE A 22 -4.93 5.19 8.14
CA ILE A 22 -3.50 5.45 7.91
C ILE A 22 -3.09 4.87 6.57
N GLY A 23 -2.58 5.73 5.68
CA GLY A 23 -1.98 5.32 4.42
C GLY A 23 -0.46 5.17 4.55
N ILE A 24 0.10 4.08 4.01
CA ILE A 24 1.55 3.90 3.88
C ILE A 24 1.91 3.93 2.41
N ALA A 25 2.48 5.06 1.98
CA ALA A 25 2.96 5.28 0.62
C ALA A 25 4.46 4.96 0.49
N GLY A 26 4.95 4.82 -0.72
CA GLY A 26 6.37 4.64 -1.01
C GLY A 26 6.61 3.85 -2.29
N CYS A 27 7.85 3.82 -2.75
CA CYS A 27 8.21 3.16 -4.00
C CYS A 27 8.00 1.63 -3.95
N PRO A 28 7.83 0.97 -5.12
CA PRO A 28 7.90 -0.49 -5.20
C PRO A 28 9.18 -1.01 -4.55
N GLY A 29 9.07 -2.02 -3.69
CA GLY A 29 10.21 -2.57 -2.94
C GLY A 29 10.57 -1.85 -1.64
N ALA A 30 9.92 -0.73 -1.28
CA ALA A 30 10.24 0.06 -0.08
C ALA A 30 9.77 -0.56 1.26
N GLY A 31 9.10 -1.72 1.25
CA GLY A 31 8.67 -2.37 2.50
C GLY A 31 7.31 -1.91 3.04
N LYS A 32 6.51 -1.17 2.26
CA LYS A 32 5.17 -0.67 2.64
C LYS A 32 4.26 -1.74 3.25
N SER A 33 4.13 -2.87 2.58
CA SER A 33 3.23 -3.96 3.02
C SER A 33 3.70 -4.55 4.35
N THR A 34 5.02 -4.66 4.56
CA THR A 34 5.61 -5.09 5.84
C THR A 34 5.34 -4.08 6.94
N ALA A 35 5.49 -2.79 6.64
CA ALA A 35 5.19 -1.70 7.58
C ALA A 35 3.71 -1.69 7.95
N ALA A 36 2.81 -1.86 6.97
CA ALA A 36 1.36 -1.91 7.18
C ALA A 36 0.95 -3.12 8.03
N ALA A 37 1.50 -4.30 7.71
CA ALA A 37 1.23 -5.50 8.47
C ALA A 37 1.75 -5.40 9.92
N TRP A 38 2.96 -4.85 10.11
CA TRP A 38 3.49 -4.59 11.43
C TRP A 38 2.60 -3.63 12.23
N LEU A 39 2.21 -2.50 11.65
CA LEU A 39 1.37 -1.50 12.33
C LEU A 39 0.02 -2.10 12.71
N ALA A 40 -0.65 -2.80 11.79
CA ALA A 40 -1.91 -3.46 12.07
C ALA A 40 -1.77 -4.54 13.16
N GLY A 41 -0.70 -5.36 13.11
CA GLY A 41 -0.42 -6.37 14.13
C GLY A 41 -0.14 -5.77 15.51
N ALA A 42 0.62 -4.67 15.59
CA ALA A 42 0.91 -3.98 16.85
C ALA A 42 -0.33 -3.34 17.48
N LEU A 43 -1.32 -2.93 16.66
CA LEU A 43 -2.60 -2.39 17.12
C LEU A 43 -3.63 -3.50 17.45
N GLY A 44 -3.37 -4.75 17.05
CA GLY A 44 -4.20 -5.90 17.32
C GLY A 44 -5.60 -5.85 16.73
N GLU A 45 -6.59 -6.39 17.41
CA GLU A 45 -7.98 -6.52 16.92
C GLU A 45 -8.67 -5.18 16.58
N ARG A 46 -8.12 -4.07 17.04
CA ARG A 46 -8.64 -2.72 16.72
C ARG A 46 -8.29 -2.27 15.31
N ALA A 47 -7.36 -2.95 14.63
CA ALA A 47 -6.87 -2.56 13.31
C ALA A 47 -7.15 -3.61 12.25
N VAL A 48 -7.34 -3.16 11.02
CA VAL A 48 -7.46 -4.01 9.84
C VAL A 48 -6.64 -3.42 8.69
N GLN A 49 -5.97 -4.29 7.93
CA GLN A 49 -5.23 -3.88 6.74
C GLN A 49 -6.11 -3.99 5.49
N VAL A 50 -6.13 -2.93 4.67
CA VAL A 50 -6.87 -2.89 3.39
C VAL A 50 -5.91 -2.38 2.29
N PRO A 51 -5.17 -3.26 1.60
CA PRO A 51 -4.18 -2.87 0.60
C PRO A 51 -4.81 -2.26 -0.65
N MET A 52 -4.15 -1.26 -1.26
CA MET A 52 -4.51 -0.70 -2.56
C MET A 52 -4.45 -1.75 -3.68
N ASP A 53 -3.59 -2.76 -3.53
CA ASP A 53 -3.40 -3.80 -4.56
C ASP A 53 -4.69 -4.57 -4.89
N GLY A 54 -5.65 -4.64 -3.97
CA GLY A 54 -6.99 -5.17 -4.22
C GLY A 54 -7.78 -4.42 -5.30
N PHE A 55 -7.31 -3.25 -5.71
CA PHE A 55 -7.94 -2.43 -6.75
C PHE A 55 -7.20 -2.47 -8.10
N HIS A 56 -6.30 -3.43 -8.32
CA HIS A 56 -5.82 -3.71 -9.66
C HIS A 56 -6.99 -4.07 -10.58
N LEU A 57 -6.96 -3.59 -11.81
CA LEU A 57 -7.88 -4.07 -12.84
C LEU A 57 -7.59 -5.55 -13.14
N ALA A 58 -8.65 -6.31 -13.43
CA ALA A 58 -8.55 -7.72 -13.82
C ALA A 58 -7.67 -7.90 -15.06
N ASN A 59 -6.97 -9.03 -15.15
CA ASN A 59 -6.05 -9.30 -16.27
C ASN A 59 -6.76 -9.23 -17.64
N ALA A 60 -8.01 -9.71 -17.71
CA ALA A 60 -8.82 -9.63 -18.92
C ALA A 60 -9.07 -8.17 -19.36
N GLU A 61 -9.36 -7.29 -18.41
CA GLU A 61 -9.55 -5.87 -18.69
C GLU A 61 -8.25 -5.18 -19.08
N LEU A 62 -7.14 -5.52 -18.41
CA LEU A 62 -5.81 -5.01 -18.77
C LEU A 62 -5.40 -5.42 -20.18
N VAL A 63 -5.76 -6.62 -20.61
CA VAL A 63 -5.55 -7.08 -22.01
C VAL A 63 -6.39 -6.26 -22.98
N ARG A 64 -7.70 -6.08 -22.69
CA ARG A 64 -8.60 -5.26 -23.52
C ARG A 64 -8.11 -3.82 -23.68
N LEU A 65 -7.50 -3.25 -22.61
CA LEU A 65 -6.94 -1.89 -22.60
C LEU A 65 -5.52 -1.80 -23.15
N GLY A 66 -4.87 -2.92 -23.52
CA GLY A 66 -3.46 -2.93 -23.94
C GLY A 66 -2.47 -2.57 -22.82
N ARG A 67 -2.85 -2.79 -21.54
CA ARG A 67 -2.08 -2.37 -20.34
C ARG A 67 -1.46 -3.54 -19.57
N ARG A 68 -1.68 -4.79 -20.02
CA ARG A 68 -1.21 -5.99 -19.30
C ARG A 68 0.30 -6.01 -19.09
N GLY A 69 1.07 -5.49 -20.07
CA GLY A 69 2.54 -5.44 -20.05
C GLY A 69 3.13 -4.44 -19.05
N ARG A 70 2.31 -3.62 -18.41
CA ARG A 70 2.74 -2.63 -17.42
C ARG A 70 1.86 -2.66 -16.16
N LYS A 71 1.33 -3.85 -15.80
CA LYS A 71 0.55 -4.04 -14.58
C LYS A 71 1.33 -3.57 -13.36
N GLY A 72 0.71 -2.71 -12.54
CA GLY A 72 1.35 -1.98 -11.44
C GLY A 72 1.57 -0.49 -11.73
N ALA A 73 1.44 -0.05 -13.01
CA ALA A 73 1.38 1.37 -13.36
C ALA A 73 0.05 1.99 -12.88
N ILE A 74 0.05 3.30 -12.64
CA ILE A 74 -1.08 4.01 -12.01
C ILE A 74 -2.42 3.80 -12.72
N ASP A 75 -2.42 3.69 -14.05
CA ASP A 75 -3.61 3.51 -14.87
C ASP A 75 -4.03 2.04 -15.06
N THR A 76 -3.46 1.15 -14.25
CA THR A 76 -3.84 -0.26 -14.14
C THR A 76 -4.62 -0.56 -12.85
N PHE A 77 -5.04 0.49 -12.16
CA PHE A 77 -5.86 0.43 -10.94
C PHE A 77 -7.21 1.12 -11.13
N ASP A 78 -8.23 0.63 -10.44
CA ASP A 78 -9.49 1.35 -10.20
C ASP A 78 -9.33 2.29 -8.99
N GLY A 79 -8.67 3.43 -9.22
CA GLY A 79 -8.48 4.42 -8.17
C GLY A 79 -9.77 5.08 -7.71
N ALA A 80 -10.80 5.16 -8.57
CA ALA A 80 -12.10 5.72 -8.20
C ALA A 80 -12.87 4.77 -7.27
N GLY A 81 -12.89 3.47 -7.59
CA GLY A 81 -13.46 2.45 -6.71
C GLY A 81 -12.73 2.35 -5.37
N TYR A 82 -11.40 2.47 -5.39
CA TYR A 82 -10.61 2.50 -4.16
C TYR A 82 -10.96 3.72 -3.28
N ARG A 83 -11.02 4.91 -3.86
CA ARG A 83 -11.49 6.11 -3.17
C ARG A 83 -12.86 5.90 -2.54
N ALA A 84 -13.84 5.43 -3.31
CA ALA A 84 -15.21 5.23 -2.84
C ALA A 84 -15.27 4.22 -1.67
N LEU A 85 -14.44 3.17 -1.71
CA LEU A 85 -14.34 2.23 -0.58
C LEU A 85 -13.77 2.90 0.66
N LEU A 86 -12.69 3.68 0.56
CA LEU A 86 -12.08 4.37 1.71
C LEU A 86 -13.05 5.38 2.33
N GLU A 87 -13.76 6.16 1.49
CA GLU A 87 -14.80 7.10 1.94
C GLU A 87 -15.94 6.36 2.68
N ARG A 88 -16.38 5.21 2.17
CA ARG A 88 -17.36 4.36 2.84
C ARG A 88 -16.83 3.81 4.17
N ILE A 89 -15.61 3.28 4.19
CA ILE A 89 -14.98 2.76 5.41
C ILE A 89 -14.89 3.84 6.49
N ALA A 90 -14.58 5.07 6.13
CA ALA A 90 -14.43 6.16 7.10
C ALA A 90 -15.72 6.45 7.88
N VAL A 91 -16.88 6.31 7.25
CA VAL A 91 -18.18 6.71 7.82
C VAL A 91 -19.06 5.54 8.25
N GLU A 92 -18.94 4.38 7.60
CA GLU A 92 -19.80 3.23 7.89
C GLU A 92 -19.38 2.54 9.21
N ARG A 93 -20.30 2.55 10.19
CA ARG A 93 -20.07 1.97 11.52
C ARG A 93 -21.17 0.98 11.93
N GLY A 94 -22.21 0.85 11.12
CA GLY A 94 -23.35 -0.04 11.42
C GLY A 94 -23.19 -1.43 10.87
N GLU A 95 -22.43 -1.58 9.76
CA GLU A 95 -22.28 -2.84 9.03
C GLU A 95 -20.82 -3.13 8.69
N THR A 96 -20.52 -4.41 8.43
CA THR A 96 -19.21 -4.80 7.91
C THR A 96 -19.04 -4.31 6.47
N VAL A 97 -17.95 -3.61 6.20
CA VAL A 97 -17.55 -3.22 4.86
C VAL A 97 -16.56 -4.25 4.33
N TYR A 98 -16.86 -4.87 3.19
CA TYR A 98 -15.97 -5.83 2.56
C TYR A 98 -15.06 -5.12 1.55
N ALA A 99 -13.77 -5.41 1.62
CA ALA A 99 -12.73 -4.91 0.72
C ALA A 99 -12.14 -6.07 -0.11
N PRO A 100 -11.64 -5.79 -1.32
CA PRO A 100 -10.91 -6.78 -2.10
C PRO A 100 -9.47 -6.93 -1.59
N GLU A 101 -8.89 -8.11 -1.85
CA GLU A 101 -7.46 -8.39 -1.67
C GLU A 101 -6.85 -8.90 -2.97
N PHE A 102 -5.58 -8.59 -3.20
CA PHE A 102 -4.87 -9.13 -4.35
C PHE A 102 -4.32 -10.51 -4.03
N ASP A 103 -4.90 -11.53 -4.64
CA ASP A 103 -4.39 -12.90 -4.56
C ASP A 103 -3.17 -13.07 -5.48
N ARG A 104 -2.04 -13.41 -4.89
CA ARG A 104 -0.77 -13.52 -5.63
C ARG A 104 -0.65 -14.83 -6.41
N GLU A 105 -1.38 -15.88 -6.02
CA GLU A 105 -1.40 -17.16 -6.73
C GLU A 105 -2.26 -17.05 -7.98
N VAL A 106 -3.45 -16.46 -7.84
CA VAL A 106 -4.35 -16.17 -8.96
C VAL A 106 -3.81 -15.02 -9.83
N GLY A 107 -3.07 -14.09 -9.22
CA GLY A 107 -2.54 -12.89 -9.87
C GLY A 107 -3.60 -11.83 -10.17
N GLU A 108 -4.71 -11.82 -9.42
CA GLU A 108 -5.85 -10.91 -9.59
C GLU A 108 -6.46 -10.50 -8.25
N PRO A 109 -7.23 -9.38 -8.20
CA PRO A 109 -8.01 -9.03 -7.02
C PRO A 109 -9.17 -10.00 -6.81
N VAL A 110 -9.42 -10.35 -5.56
CA VAL A 110 -10.57 -11.14 -5.13
C VAL A 110 -11.48 -10.26 -4.27
N ALA A 111 -12.72 -10.08 -4.69
CA ALA A 111 -13.69 -9.26 -3.99
C ALA A 111 -14.12 -9.91 -2.67
N GLY A 112 -14.36 -9.09 -1.64
CA GLY A 112 -14.92 -9.55 -0.37
C GLY A 112 -13.95 -10.33 0.54
N SER A 113 -12.65 -10.28 0.26
CA SER A 113 -11.63 -11.04 1.00
C SER A 113 -11.33 -10.45 2.38
N ILE A 114 -11.51 -9.14 2.56
CA ILE A 114 -11.19 -8.45 3.81
C ILE A 114 -12.47 -7.89 4.43
N ALA A 115 -12.72 -8.21 5.70
CA ALA A 115 -13.85 -7.69 6.46
C ALA A 115 -13.43 -6.54 7.38
N VAL A 116 -13.85 -5.32 7.07
CA VAL A 116 -13.72 -4.15 7.95
C VAL A 116 -14.97 -4.08 8.82
N LYS A 117 -14.85 -4.61 10.03
CA LYS A 117 -15.96 -4.68 10.97
C LYS A 117 -16.30 -3.30 11.58
N PRO A 118 -17.52 -3.10 12.11
CA PRO A 118 -17.90 -1.87 12.80
C PRO A 118 -16.94 -1.47 13.93
N GLU A 119 -16.41 -2.46 14.66
CA GLU A 119 -15.52 -2.27 15.80
C GLU A 119 -14.09 -1.86 15.43
N ALA A 120 -13.70 -2.01 14.15
CA ALA A 120 -12.38 -1.59 13.71
C ALA A 120 -12.20 -0.07 13.90
N GLU A 121 -11.24 0.31 14.72
CA GLU A 121 -10.92 1.70 15.05
C GLU A 121 -9.90 2.28 14.06
N VAL A 122 -8.98 1.44 13.56
CA VAL A 122 -7.91 1.83 12.66
C VAL A 122 -7.96 0.98 11.40
N VAL A 123 -7.87 1.64 10.25
CA VAL A 123 -7.64 0.96 8.95
C VAL A 123 -6.28 1.38 8.44
N VAL A 124 -5.42 0.40 8.26
CA VAL A 124 -4.10 0.60 7.66
C VAL A 124 -4.17 0.22 6.20
N THR A 125 -3.97 1.18 5.32
CA THR A 125 -3.88 0.93 3.88
C THR A 125 -2.48 1.19 3.38
N GLU A 126 -2.07 0.54 2.29
CA GLU A 126 -0.78 0.78 1.70
C GLU A 126 -0.87 0.77 0.18
N GLY A 127 -0.03 1.57 -0.47
CA GLY A 127 0.00 1.62 -1.92
C GLY A 127 0.98 2.62 -2.49
N ASN A 128 1.26 2.44 -3.77
CA ASN A 128 2.23 3.25 -4.47
C ASN A 128 1.75 4.71 -4.69
N TYR A 129 0.44 4.90 -4.92
CA TYR A 129 -0.11 6.14 -5.47
C TYR A 129 -0.95 6.96 -4.49
N LEU A 130 -0.91 6.65 -3.18
CA LEU A 130 -1.73 7.32 -2.15
C LEU A 130 -1.49 8.84 -2.07
N LEU A 131 -0.33 9.29 -2.53
CA LEU A 131 0.09 10.70 -2.54
C LEU A 131 0.06 11.32 -3.93
N ASP A 132 -0.41 10.60 -4.96
CA ASP A 132 -0.42 11.13 -6.31
C ASP A 132 -1.40 12.31 -6.44
N GLY A 133 -1.05 13.28 -7.30
CA GLY A 133 -1.80 14.53 -7.46
C GLY A 133 -2.82 14.53 -8.59
N GLU A 134 -2.96 13.43 -9.34
CA GLU A 134 -3.78 13.40 -10.53
C GLU A 134 -4.96 12.42 -10.42
N GLY A 135 -5.96 12.61 -11.27
CA GLY A 135 -7.12 11.72 -11.35
C GLY A 135 -7.87 11.53 -10.03
N PRO A 136 -8.16 10.29 -9.61
CA PRO A 136 -8.88 10.01 -8.36
C PRO A 136 -8.01 10.13 -7.09
N TRP A 137 -6.68 10.16 -7.22
CA TRP A 137 -5.74 10.02 -6.09
C TRP A 137 -5.78 11.16 -5.08
N PRO A 138 -6.00 12.44 -5.45
CA PRO A 138 -6.25 13.49 -4.46
C PRO A 138 -7.45 13.18 -3.55
N GLY A 139 -8.50 12.55 -4.09
CA GLY A 139 -9.63 12.08 -3.30
C GLY A 139 -9.29 10.90 -2.39
N VAL A 140 -8.43 9.97 -2.85
CA VAL A 140 -7.87 8.91 -2.00
C VAL A 140 -7.10 9.52 -0.83
N ARG A 141 -6.19 10.48 -1.11
CA ARG A 141 -5.43 11.19 -0.04
C ARG A 141 -6.35 11.89 0.95
N ALA A 142 -7.41 12.53 0.47
CA ALA A 142 -8.36 13.26 1.31
C ALA A 142 -9.21 12.34 2.21
N ALA A 143 -9.43 11.08 1.82
CA ALA A 143 -10.14 10.08 2.62
C ALA A 143 -9.26 9.50 3.76
N LEU A 144 -7.95 9.71 3.72
CA LEU A 144 -7.01 9.22 4.71
C LEU A 144 -6.77 10.27 5.80
N THR A 145 -6.72 9.84 7.06
CA THR A 145 -6.38 10.69 8.20
C THR A 145 -4.95 11.18 8.08
N GLU A 146 -4.03 10.27 7.84
CA GLU A 146 -2.63 10.58 7.53
C GLU A 146 -2.09 9.63 6.47
N VAL A 147 -1.05 10.10 5.76
CA VAL A 147 -0.25 9.26 4.87
C VAL A 147 1.22 9.38 5.25
N TRP A 148 1.82 8.23 5.55
CA TRP A 148 3.23 8.10 5.90
C TRP A 148 4.00 7.57 4.69
N TYR A 149 5.13 8.21 4.38
CA TYR A 149 5.98 7.76 3.27
C TYR A 149 7.07 6.82 3.81
N CYS A 150 7.07 5.58 3.34
CA CYS A 150 8.08 4.58 3.66
C CYS A 150 9.31 4.81 2.78
N GLU A 151 10.39 5.27 3.39
CA GLU A 151 11.69 5.48 2.74
C GLU A 151 12.59 4.27 2.97
N THR A 152 13.35 3.93 1.95
CA THR A 152 14.30 2.80 1.97
C THR A 152 15.47 3.15 1.06
N PRO A 153 16.72 2.84 1.45
CA PRO A 153 17.88 3.03 0.58
C PRO A 153 17.68 2.38 -0.79
N GLU A 154 18.04 3.10 -1.84
CA GLU A 154 17.74 2.73 -3.22
C GLU A 154 18.29 1.35 -3.60
N GLU A 155 19.54 1.06 -3.22
CA GLU A 155 20.18 -0.25 -3.51
C GLU A 155 19.38 -1.41 -2.89
N LEU A 156 18.99 -1.27 -1.62
CA LEU A 156 18.21 -2.29 -0.91
C LEU A 156 16.81 -2.47 -1.52
N ARG A 157 16.18 -1.37 -1.94
CA ARG A 157 14.88 -1.38 -2.61
C ARG A 157 14.94 -2.15 -3.91
N LEU A 158 15.93 -1.86 -4.75
CA LEU A 158 16.13 -2.52 -6.04
C LEU A 158 16.45 -4.01 -5.88
N GLU A 159 17.32 -4.36 -4.94
CA GLU A 159 17.63 -5.76 -4.63
C GLU A 159 16.38 -6.55 -4.25
N ARG A 160 15.56 -6.01 -3.34
CA ARG A 160 14.29 -6.62 -2.90
C ARG A 160 13.31 -6.79 -4.04
N LEU A 161 13.24 -5.78 -4.91
CA LEU A 161 12.32 -5.77 -6.02
C LEU A 161 12.68 -6.83 -7.07
N ILE A 162 13.95 -6.95 -7.42
CA ILE A 162 14.45 -7.99 -8.33
C ILE A 162 14.16 -9.38 -7.74
N LYS A 163 14.57 -9.63 -6.47
CA LYS A 163 14.32 -10.91 -5.79
C LYS A 163 12.83 -11.25 -5.73
N ARG A 164 11.97 -10.25 -5.53
CA ARG A 164 10.51 -10.44 -5.55
C ARG A 164 10.03 -10.93 -6.91
N HIS A 165 10.48 -10.30 -8.00
CA HIS A 165 10.10 -10.73 -9.35
C HIS A 165 10.60 -12.13 -9.69
N GLU A 166 11.82 -12.48 -9.26
CA GLU A 166 12.38 -13.82 -9.42
C GLU A 166 11.57 -14.87 -8.65
N ARG A 167 11.23 -14.58 -7.38
CA ARG A 167 10.39 -15.46 -6.55
C ARG A 167 9.02 -15.75 -7.17
N PHE A 168 8.47 -14.79 -7.93
CA PHE A 168 7.20 -14.94 -8.65
C PHE A 168 7.40 -15.42 -10.10
N GLY A 169 8.52 -16.10 -10.38
CA GLY A 169 8.74 -16.90 -11.60
C GLY A 169 9.30 -16.12 -12.77
N LYS A 170 9.76 -14.86 -12.63
CA LYS A 170 10.48 -14.20 -13.71
C LYS A 170 11.95 -14.67 -13.72
N PRO A 171 12.49 -15.04 -14.89
CA PRO A 171 13.94 -15.21 -15.03
C PRO A 171 14.70 -13.93 -14.64
N PRO A 172 15.95 -14.03 -14.10
CA PRO A 172 16.70 -12.88 -13.57
C PRO A 172 16.81 -11.71 -14.56
N GLU A 173 17.08 -11.97 -15.84
CA GLU A 173 17.15 -10.94 -16.88
C GLU A 173 15.80 -10.22 -17.09
N LYS A 174 14.70 -10.98 -17.11
CA LYS A 174 13.35 -10.42 -17.24
C LYS A 174 12.91 -9.67 -15.98
N ALA A 175 13.36 -10.10 -14.80
CA ALA A 175 13.12 -9.40 -13.55
C ALA A 175 13.79 -8.03 -13.57
N ARG A 176 15.07 -7.94 -13.96
CA ARG A 176 15.81 -6.68 -14.11
C ARG A 176 15.18 -5.76 -15.14
N ALA A 177 14.90 -6.27 -16.33
CA ALA A 177 14.24 -5.50 -17.40
C ALA A 177 12.86 -4.96 -16.94
N TRP A 178 12.08 -5.72 -16.18
CA TRP A 178 10.81 -5.25 -15.65
C TRP A 178 11.00 -4.12 -14.64
N VAL A 179 11.98 -4.25 -13.75
CA VAL A 179 12.31 -3.18 -12.79
C VAL A 179 12.66 -1.90 -13.53
N GLU A 180 13.52 -1.95 -14.54
CA GLU A 180 13.94 -0.77 -15.30
C GLU A 180 12.79 -0.14 -16.11
N GLN A 181 11.98 -0.97 -16.77
CA GLN A 181 10.97 -0.51 -17.75
C GLN A 181 9.61 -0.18 -17.11
N VAL A 182 9.28 -0.79 -15.97
CA VAL A 182 7.98 -0.64 -15.33
C VAL A 182 8.11 -0.04 -13.93
N ASP A 183 8.91 -0.64 -13.05
CA ASP A 183 8.92 -0.22 -11.64
C ASP A 183 9.64 1.13 -11.45
N GLU A 184 10.75 1.40 -12.16
CA GLU A 184 11.49 2.66 -12.03
C GLU A 184 10.76 3.90 -12.59
N PRO A 185 10.07 3.86 -13.72
CA PRO A 185 9.19 4.95 -14.13
C PRO A 185 8.10 5.26 -13.07
N ASN A 186 7.51 4.22 -12.48
CA ASN A 186 6.55 4.40 -11.40
C ASN A 186 7.21 4.98 -10.14
N ALA A 187 8.40 4.49 -9.77
CA ALA A 187 9.13 4.97 -8.60
C ALA A 187 9.49 6.46 -8.70
N ARG A 188 9.83 6.97 -9.89
CA ARG A 188 10.07 8.42 -10.09
C ARG A 188 8.85 9.23 -9.73
N ARG A 189 7.69 8.88 -10.29
CA ARG A 189 6.40 9.54 -10.01
C ARG A 189 6.06 9.51 -8.52
N ILE A 190 6.30 8.39 -7.86
CA ILE A 190 6.01 8.21 -6.43
C ILE A 190 6.95 9.07 -5.57
N ARG A 191 8.23 9.17 -5.93
CA ARG A 191 9.20 10.02 -5.23
C ARG A 191 8.84 11.50 -5.31
N GLU A 192 8.35 11.97 -6.45
CA GLU A 192 7.90 13.36 -6.63
C GLU A 192 6.74 13.72 -5.70
N ALA A 193 5.92 12.75 -5.30
CA ALA A 193 4.80 12.96 -4.39
C ALA A 193 5.18 12.90 -2.90
N ARG A 194 6.42 12.54 -2.55
CA ARG A 194 6.91 12.33 -1.18
C ARG A 194 6.63 13.49 -0.23
N GLU A 195 6.79 14.72 -0.70
CA GLU A 195 6.60 15.94 0.12
C GLU A 195 5.15 16.15 0.57
N ARG A 196 4.19 15.43 -0.01
CA ARG A 196 2.77 15.46 0.38
C ARG A 196 2.45 14.52 1.55
N ALA A 197 3.44 13.76 2.05
CA ALA A 197 3.28 12.89 3.20
C ALA A 197 3.26 13.70 4.51
N ASP A 198 2.43 13.26 5.46
CA ASP A 198 2.39 13.85 6.81
C ASP A 198 3.62 13.43 7.62
N LEU A 199 4.20 12.27 7.29
CA LEU A 199 5.36 11.71 7.97
C LEU A 199 6.22 10.91 7.01
N VAL A 200 7.54 10.95 7.20
CA VAL A 200 8.49 10.05 6.53
C VAL A 200 9.05 9.07 7.54
N ILE A 201 8.90 7.78 7.26
CA ILE A 201 9.37 6.69 8.12
C ILE A 201 10.53 5.95 7.48
N ASP A 202 11.57 5.66 8.26
CA ASP A 202 12.62 4.71 7.89
C ASP A 202 12.31 3.37 8.53
N PHE A 203 11.58 2.53 7.79
CA PHE A 203 11.11 1.25 8.30
C PHE A 203 12.25 0.28 8.62
N GLU A 204 13.37 0.38 7.91
CA GLU A 204 14.55 -0.46 8.18
C GLU A 204 15.17 -0.14 9.54
N ALA A 205 15.27 1.15 9.85
CA ALA A 205 15.82 1.61 11.12
C ALA A 205 14.87 1.34 12.30
N LEU A 206 13.55 1.14 12.06
CA LEU A 206 12.61 0.73 13.11
C LEU A 206 12.94 -0.65 13.69
N GLY A 207 13.67 -1.49 12.96
CA GLY A 207 14.04 -2.84 13.42
C GLY A 207 12.88 -3.82 13.59
N VAL A 208 11.67 -3.44 13.14
CA VAL A 208 10.44 -4.23 13.23
C VAL A 208 10.19 -4.97 11.93
N GLY A 209 9.54 -6.14 11.98
CA GLY A 209 9.19 -6.91 10.77
C GLY A 209 10.31 -7.80 10.22
N LYS A 210 11.43 -7.93 10.89
CA LYS A 210 12.32 -9.09 10.65
C LYS A 210 11.66 -10.29 11.33
N PRO A 211 11.45 -11.43 10.62
CA PRO A 211 11.12 -12.67 11.30
C PRO A 211 12.25 -12.93 12.32
N GLU A 212 11.87 -13.24 13.56
CA GLU A 212 12.84 -13.79 14.51
C GLU A 212 13.53 -14.95 13.82
N ALA A 213 14.86 -14.89 13.73
CA ALA A 213 15.65 -15.98 13.16
C ALA A 213 15.48 -17.18 14.10
N GLU A 214 14.68 -18.16 13.66
CA GLU A 214 14.71 -19.51 14.25
C GLU A 214 16.00 -20.23 13.87
#